data_6a37f95803a62e2cc69d692e2b38cc2c
#
_entry.id   6a37f95803a62e2cc69d692e2b38cc2c
#
_cell.length_a   1.000
_cell.length_b   1.000
_cell.length_c   1.000
_cell.angle_alpha   90.00
_cell.angle_beta   90.00
_cell.angle_gamma   90.00
#
_symmetry.space_group_name_H-M   'P 1'
#
loop_
_entity.id
_entity.type
_entity.pdbx_description
1 polymer ?
#
loop_
_entity_poly.entity_id
_entity_poly.type
_entity_poly.pdbx_seq_one_letter_code
_entity_poly.pdbx_strand_id
1 'polypeptide(L)'
;PEQGAGVIALKVPGVQATDEQRRYYPAAEVTAHIVGFTDIDETGQEGLELAYNDWLSGQPGKRRTLKDRKGRLARQAELIESASPGKELMLSIDLRLQYMAYRELRQAVEKHRASAGSLVMLDVKTGEVLAMVNQPVYNPNNRSDMQAYKMRNRVLTDMVEPGSTLKPFTVAAALESGQFQKNSVINTSPGIMRLGRDKVKDIRNYGSIDITTVLRKSSNIGVSKMALTIGPDKVMDLLQRVGLGQSTGTGFPGESAGYLPFRDRWSDIEIATLSFGYGLTVTPLQLAQAYTVLGSGGILRPVSLIKRDVIPDGIRVLDQRIANDLRNMLREVVHGGTGGRAQIDAFEVGGKTGTARKVGENGYSKDRYIGMFAGLAPINDPRLAIVVVIDDPTGQAYYGGLTAAPVFSNVAAGALRLLGVEPAGNAVSSTSSTSSTSSTSSSIAYVPWRLPLEEKFMGPILAPELNSVQNIALKKG
;
A
#
# COMPACT_ATOMS: atom_id res chain seq x y z
N PRO A 1 -34.79 -10.46 9.99
CA PRO A 1 -35.64 -10.26 11.19
C PRO A 1 -37.11 -10.59 10.94
N GLU A 2 -37.73 -10.02 9.89
CA GLU A 2 -39.18 -10.21 9.61
C GLU A 2 -39.57 -11.66 9.31
N GLN A 3 -38.79 -12.40 8.54
CA GLN A 3 -39.02 -13.82 8.26
C GLN A 3 -38.88 -14.66 9.55
N GLY A 4 -37.92 -14.32 10.41
CA GLY A 4 -37.72 -14.97 11.69
C GLY A 4 -38.89 -14.77 12.64
N ALA A 5 -39.38 -13.53 12.77
CA ALA A 5 -40.56 -13.20 13.56
C ALA A 5 -41.80 -13.97 13.07
N GLY A 6 -41.99 -14.11 11.76
CA GLY A 6 -43.06 -14.90 11.16
C GLY A 6 -43.02 -16.38 11.57
N VAL A 7 -41.82 -17.00 11.55
CA VAL A 7 -41.65 -18.42 11.95
C VAL A 7 -41.88 -18.62 13.45
N ILE A 8 -41.40 -17.72 14.29
CA ILE A 8 -41.67 -17.76 15.75
C ILE A 8 -43.17 -17.59 16.07
N ALA A 9 -43.86 -16.73 15.31
CA ALA A 9 -45.31 -16.55 15.47
C ALA A 9 -46.12 -17.81 15.19
N LEU A 10 -45.60 -18.75 14.41
CA LEU A 10 -46.22 -20.05 14.14
C LEU A 10 -46.20 -21.02 15.33
N LYS A 11 -45.41 -20.68 16.41
CA LYS A 11 -45.29 -21.50 17.65
C LYS A 11 -45.00 -22.97 17.41
N VAL A 12 -44.24 -23.32 16.39
CA VAL A 12 -43.93 -24.71 16.04
C VAL A 12 -43.07 -25.32 17.15
N PRO A 13 -43.49 -26.50 17.70
CA PRO A 13 -42.70 -27.18 18.77
C PRO A 13 -41.30 -27.52 18.25
N GLY A 14 -40.28 -27.23 19.07
CA GLY A 14 -38.86 -27.46 18.73
C GLY A 14 -38.18 -26.29 17.97
N VAL A 15 -38.92 -25.26 17.59
CA VAL A 15 -38.35 -24.03 17.02
C VAL A 15 -38.10 -23.01 18.14
N GLN A 16 -36.87 -22.56 18.25
CA GLN A 16 -36.45 -21.52 19.18
C GLN A 16 -35.66 -20.43 18.44
N ALA A 17 -35.86 -19.18 18.85
CA ALA A 17 -35.02 -18.09 18.44
C ALA A 17 -33.91 -17.84 19.45
N THR A 18 -32.70 -17.65 18.98
CA THR A 18 -31.55 -17.24 19.77
C THR A 18 -31.01 -15.94 19.17
N ASP A 19 -30.77 -14.96 20.03
CA ASP A 19 -30.11 -13.73 19.63
C ASP A 19 -28.63 -14.03 19.34
N GLU A 20 -28.18 -13.72 18.13
CA GLU A 20 -26.80 -13.83 17.72
C GLU A 20 -26.29 -12.44 17.34
N GLN A 21 -25.06 -12.14 17.75
CA GLN A 21 -24.32 -10.97 17.29
C GLN A 21 -23.64 -11.30 15.96
N ARG A 22 -23.58 -10.35 15.08
CA ARG A 22 -22.89 -10.49 13.81
C ARG A 22 -22.01 -9.28 13.58
N ARG A 23 -20.73 -9.52 13.30
CA ARG A 23 -19.81 -8.47 12.88
C ARG A 23 -20.31 -7.82 11.59
N TYR A 24 -20.38 -6.50 11.59
CA TYR A 24 -20.75 -5.70 10.43
C TYR A 24 -19.60 -4.79 10.02
N TYR A 25 -19.31 -4.72 8.74
CA TYR A 25 -18.21 -3.96 8.15
C TYR A 25 -18.77 -2.78 7.35
N PRO A 26 -18.86 -1.56 7.95
CA PRO A 26 -19.52 -0.41 7.31
C PRO A 26 -18.87 0.04 5.99
N ALA A 27 -17.55 -0.07 5.89
CA ALA A 27 -16.81 0.28 4.68
C ALA A 27 -16.78 -0.85 3.63
N ALA A 28 -17.44 -1.98 3.91
CA ALA A 28 -17.62 -3.12 2.99
C ALA A 28 -16.32 -3.48 2.24
N GLU A 29 -16.36 -3.53 0.90
CA GLU A 29 -15.23 -3.91 0.04
C GLU A 29 -14.06 -2.94 0.07
N VAL A 30 -14.26 -1.69 0.49
CA VAL A 30 -13.22 -0.65 0.50
C VAL A 30 -12.09 -0.99 1.48
N THR A 31 -12.42 -1.61 2.61
CA THR A 31 -11.46 -1.97 3.66
C THR A 31 -11.30 -3.48 3.86
N ALA A 32 -11.99 -4.28 3.06
CA ALA A 32 -12.06 -5.74 3.24
C ALA A 32 -10.70 -6.41 3.41
N HIS A 33 -9.73 -6.09 2.56
CA HIS A 33 -8.39 -6.68 2.62
C HIS A 33 -7.56 -6.24 3.82
N ILE A 34 -7.93 -5.16 4.50
CA ILE A 34 -7.24 -4.67 5.69
C ILE A 34 -7.88 -5.26 6.93
N VAL A 35 -9.19 -5.02 7.07
CA VAL A 35 -9.93 -5.45 8.25
C VAL A 35 -10.07 -6.98 8.29
N GLY A 36 -10.33 -7.59 7.14
CA GLY A 36 -10.63 -9.03 7.07
C GLY A 36 -12.08 -9.32 7.44
N PHE A 37 -12.30 -10.47 8.03
CA PHE A 37 -13.62 -10.92 8.48
C PHE A 37 -13.52 -11.97 9.59
N THR A 38 -14.62 -12.17 10.31
CA THR A 38 -14.78 -13.22 11.32
C THR A 38 -15.63 -14.37 10.78
N ASP A 39 -15.52 -15.53 11.40
CA ASP A 39 -16.46 -16.63 11.19
C ASP A 39 -17.82 -16.38 11.90
N ILE A 40 -18.62 -17.45 12.00
CA ILE A 40 -19.94 -17.38 12.65
C ILE A 40 -19.82 -17.24 14.18
N ASP A 41 -18.71 -17.71 14.74
CA ASP A 41 -18.41 -17.68 16.18
C ASP A 41 -17.62 -16.41 16.56
N GLU A 42 -17.59 -15.40 15.66
CA GLU A 42 -16.87 -14.12 15.80
C GLU A 42 -15.35 -14.24 15.92
N THR A 43 -14.77 -15.40 15.54
CA THR A 43 -13.32 -15.59 15.51
C THR A 43 -12.74 -15.02 14.20
N GLY A 44 -11.70 -14.21 14.32
CA GLY A 44 -11.02 -13.61 13.17
C GLY A 44 -10.43 -14.66 12.22
N GLN A 45 -10.75 -14.54 10.93
CA GLN A 45 -10.31 -15.50 9.89
C GLN A 45 -9.25 -14.91 8.95
N GLU A 46 -9.30 -13.60 8.72
CA GLU A 46 -8.41 -12.89 7.82
C GLU A 46 -8.15 -11.48 8.33
N GLY A 47 -7.09 -10.85 7.83
CA GLY A 47 -6.78 -9.45 8.06
C GLY A 47 -6.49 -9.11 9.51
N LEU A 48 -6.87 -7.91 9.91
CA LEU A 48 -6.68 -7.42 11.29
C LEU A 48 -7.63 -8.09 12.27
N GLU A 49 -8.78 -8.59 11.82
CA GLU A 49 -9.66 -9.43 12.67
C GLU A 49 -8.92 -10.70 13.13
N LEU A 50 -8.13 -11.32 12.25
CA LEU A 50 -7.29 -12.46 12.62
C LEU A 50 -6.07 -12.03 13.45
N ALA A 51 -5.33 -11.01 12.99
CA ALA A 51 -4.10 -10.57 13.65
C ALA A 51 -4.32 -10.11 15.10
N TYR A 52 -5.46 -9.48 15.34
CA TYR A 52 -5.81 -8.90 16.64
C TYR A 52 -7.04 -9.58 17.29
N ASN A 53 -7.29 -10.86 16.94
CA ASN A 53 -8.44 -11.58 17.44
C ASN A 53 -8.57 -11.49 18.97
N ASP A 54 -7.51 -11.78 19.73
CA ASP A 54 -7.52 -11.76 21.19
C ASP A 54 -7.72 -10.34 21.78
N TRP A 55 -7.34 -9.32 21.04
CA TRP A 55 -7.55 -7.92 21.42
C TRP A 55 -8.97 -7.44 21.17
N LEU A 56 -9.53 -7.86 20.03
CA LEU A 56 -10.86 -7.48 19.57
C LEU A 56 -11.97 -8.32 20.20
N SER A 57 -11.65 -9.56 20.62
CA SER A 57 -12.59 -10.44 21.29
C SER A 57 -12.82 -10.00 22.74
N GLY A 58 -14.08 -9.95 23.14
CA GLY A 58 -14.42 -9.77 24.54
C GLY A 58 -14.19 -11.05 25.36
N GLN A 59 -14.30 -10.94 26.66
CA GLN A 59 -14.34 -12.11 27.54
C GLN A 59 -15.79 -12.43 27.90
N PRO A 60 -16.27 -13.65 27.65
CA PRO A 60 -17.63 -14.05 27.96
C PRO A 60 -17.82 -14.09 29.48
N GLY A 61 -18.91 -13.52 29.97
CA GLY A 61 -19.30 -13.63 31.36
C GLY A 61 -19.83 -15.03 31.68
N LYS A 62 -19.82 -15.39 32.95
CA LYS A 62 -20.35 -16.65 33.46
C LYS A 62 -21.53 -16.40 34.37
N ARG A 63 -22.64 -17.12 34.15
CA ARG A 63 -23.83 -17.09 34.99
C ARG A 63 -24.18 -18.49 35.40
N ARG A 64 -24.50 -18.67 36.70
CA ARG A 64 -25.09 -19.92 37.22
C ARG A 64 -26.59 -19.81 37.09
N THR A 65 -27.20 -20.69 36.28
CA THR A 65 -28.65 -20.74 36.08
C THR A 65 -29.21 -22.04 36.68
N LEU A 66 -30.30 -21.94 37.39
CA LEU A 66 -31.06 -23.11 37.81
C LEU A 66 -32.20 -23.33 36.80
N LYS A 67 -32.24 -24.51 36.20
CA LYS A 67 -33.30 -24.91 35.27
C LYS A 67 -34.18 -25.94 35.93
N ASP A 68 -35.49 -25.84 35.71
CA ASP A 68 -36.45 -26.87 36.14
C ASP A 68 -36.28 -28.15 35.29
N ARG A 69 -37.06 -29.19 35.64
CA ARG A 69 -37.05 -30.49 34.98
C ARG A 69 -37.48 -30.39 33.49
N LYS A 70 -38.10 -29.28 33.08
CA LYS A 70 -38.52 -28.98 31.67
C LYS A 70 -37.55 -28.01 30.98
N GLY A 71 -36.38 -27.72 31.56
CA GLY A 71 -35.39 -26.83 31.00
C GLY A 71 -35.70 -25.34 31.14
N ARG A 72 -36.75 -24.93 31.86
CA ARG A 72 -37.14 -23.54 32.08
C ARG A 72 -36.32 -22.94 33.22
N LEU A 73 -35.95 -21.67 33.12
CA LEU A 73 -35.26 -20.92 34.17
C LEU A 73 -36.13 -20.88 35.44
N ALA A 74 -35.69 -21.58 36.51
CA ALA A 74 -36.42 -21.68 37.78
C ALA A 74 -36.09 -20.53 38.73
N ARG A 75 -34.94 -19.85 38.56
CA ARG A 75 -34.49 -18.74 39.40
C ARG A 75 -33.58 -17.80 38.62
N GLN A 76 -33.55 -16.51 39.05
CA GLN A 76 -32.60 -15.55 38.50
C GLN A 76 -31.16 -16.08 38.56
N ALA A 77 -30.43 -15.91 37.45
CA ALA A 77 -29.07 -16.36 37.34
C ALA A 77 -28.16 -15.61 38.30
N GLU A 78 -27.36 -16.31 39.08
CA GLU A 78 -26.26 -15.72 39.81
C GLU A 78 -25.13 -15.36 38.84
N LEU A 79 -24.76 -14.10 38.80
CA LEU A 79 -23.62 -13.63 37.97
C LEU A 79 -22.35 -14.09 38.70
N ILE A 80 -21.57 -14.97 38.05
CA ILE A 80 -20.26 -15.43 38.55
C ILE A 80 -19.16 -14.51 38.07
N GLU A 81 -19.19 -14.14 36.79
CA GLU A 81 -18.18 -13.33 36.13
C GLU A 81 -18.87 -12.39 35.11
N SER A 82 -18.54 -11.11 35.16
CA SER A 82 -19.11 -10.15 34.24
C SER A 82 -18.43 -10.29 32.87
N ALA A 83 -19.20 -10.20 31.79
CA ALA A 83 -18.62 -10.09 30.46
C ALA A 83 -17.83 -8.78 30.31
N SER A 84 -16.69 -8.81 29.64
CA SER A 84 -15.96 -7.61 29.25
C SER A 84 -15.92 -7.50 27.73
N PRO A 85 -16.23 -6.31 27.15
CA PRO A 85 -16.16 -6.12 25.72
C PRO A 85 -14.72 -6.19 25.20
N GLY A 86 -14.54 -6.47 23.91
CA GLY A 86 -13.27 -6.34 23.22
C GLY A 86 -12.79 -4.88 23.20
N LYS A 87 -11.52 -4.70 22.91
CA LYS A 87 -10.89 -3.38 22.89
C LYS A 87 -10.93 -2.76 21.50
N GLU A 88 -10.96 -1.45 21.44
CA GLU A 88 -10.85 -0.70 20.18
C GLU A 88 -9.45 -0.80 19.60
N LEU A 89 -9.37 -0.85 18.25
CA LEU A 89 -8.14 -0.82 17.49
C LEU A 89 -8.18 0.35 16.52
N MET A 90 -7.41 1.40 16.79
CA MET A 90 -7.34 2.57 15.94
C MET A 90 -6.31 2.35 14.83
N LEU A 91 -6.76 2.38 13.58
CA LEU A 91 -5.91 2.20 12.41
C LEU A 91 -5.32 3.52 11.93
N SER A 92 -4.16 3.44 11.26
CA SER A 92 -3.54 4.56 10.56
C SER A 92 -4.23 4.90 9.23
N ILE A 93 -5.10 4.02 8.76
CA ILE A 93 -5.85 4.17 7.50
C ILE A 93 -6.78 5.39 7.57
N ASP A 94 -6.64 6.32 6.64
CA ASP A 94 -7.63 7.37 6.42
C ASP A 94 -8.67 6.88 5.42
N LEU A 95 -9.91 6.72 5.86
CA LEU A 95 -10.98 6.15 5.03
C LEU A 95 -11.26 6.98 3.76
N ARG A 96 -11.03 8.28 3.79
CA ARG A 96 -11.20 9.17 2.62
C ARG A 96 -10.13 8.85 1.56
N LEU A 97 -8.88 8.68 2.00
CA LEU A 97 -7.76 8.30 1.13
C LEU A 97 -7.93 6.87 0.61
N GLN A 98 -8.37 5.96 1.48
CA GLN A 98 -8.65 4.57 1.14
C GLN A 98 -9.72 4.46 0.05
N TYR A 99 -10.85 5.17 0.21
CA TYR A 99 -11.94 5.17 -0.77
C TYR A 99 -11.52 5.78 -2.11
N MET A 100 -10.78 6.88 -2.08
CA MET A 100 -10.25 7.51 -3.29
C MET A 100 -9.30 6.58 -4.03
N ALA A 101 -8.33 5.98 -3.31
CA ALA A 101 -7.40 5.01 -3.89
C ALA A 101 -8.13 3.77 -4.45
N TYR A 102 -9.14 3.29 -3.74
CA TYR A 102 -9.99 2.19 -4.20
C TYR A 102 -10.66 2.50 -5.54
N ARG A 103 -11.30 3.66 -5.65
CA ARG A 103 -11.99 4.08 -6.87
C ARG A 103 -11.03 4.21 -8.07
N GLU A 104 -9.91 4.88 -7.89
CA GLU A 104 -8.92 5.11 -8.96
C GLU A 104 -8.26 3.80 -9.41
N LEU A 105 -7.93 2.91 -8.46
CA LEU A 105 -7.35 1.60 -8.78
C LEU A 105 -8.36 0.72 -9.53
N ARG A 106 -9.60 0.67 -9.08
CA ARG A 106 -10.67 -0.08 -9.73
C ARG A 106 -10.88 0.36 -11.17
N GLN A 107 -11.00 1.66 -11.40
CA GLN A 107 -11.14 2.22 -12.74
C GLN A 107 -9.95 1.86 -13.65
N ALA A 108 -8.73 1.87 -13.11
CA ALA A 108 -7.54 1.51 -13.88
C ALA A 108 -7.54 0.01 -14.24
N VAL A 109 -7.88 -0.88 -13.30
CA VAL A 109 -7.96 -2.33 -13.54
C VAL A 109 -9.02 -2.63 -14.61
N GLU A 110 -10.20 -2.02 -14.52
CA GLU A 110 -11.27 -2.16 -15.51
C GLU A 110 -10.85 -1.61 -16.88
N LYS A 111 -10.31 -0.39 -16.94
CA LYS A 111 -9.87 0.28 -18.16
C LYS A 111 -8.80 -0.51 -18.91
N HIS A 112 -7.83 -1.06 -18.19
CA HIS A 112 -6.72 -1.80 -18.78
C HIS A 112 -7.00 -3.30 -18.90
N ARG A 113 -8.19 -3.76 -18.50
CA ARG A 113 -8.58 -5.19 -18.45
C ARG A 113 -7.50 -6.01 -17.75
N ALA A 114 -7.02 -5.48 -16.63
CA ALA A 114 -5.98 -6.13 -15.85
C ALA A 114 -6.55 -7.26 -14.99
N SER A 115 -5.78 -8.30 -14.76
CA SER A 115 -6.18 -9.43 -13.91
C SER A 115 -6.27 -9.03 -12.45
N ALA A 116 -5.43 -8.08 -12.02
CA ALA A 116 -5.40 -7.58 -10.65
C ALA A 116 -4.73 -6.19 -10.60
N GLY A 117 -4.82 -5.57 -9.43
CA GLY A 117 -4.08 -4.35 -9.12
C GLY A 117 -3.92 -4.17 -7.62
N SER A 118 -2.90 -3.42 -7.23
CA SER A 118 -2.68 -3.03 -5.85
C SER A 118 -2.11 -1.62 -5.74
N LEU A 119 -2.44 -0.95 -4.66
CA LEU A 119 -1.94 0.37 -4.34
C LEU A 119 -1.69 0.47 -2.84
N VAL A 120 -0.54 1.01 -2.47
CA VAL A 120 -0.24 1.35 -1.08
C VAL A 120 0.28 2.78 -0.99
N MET A 121 -0.15 3.49 0.04
CA MET A 121 0.25 4.85 0.37
C MET A 121 0.78 4.89 1.80
N LEU A 122 2.02 5.29 1.95
CA LEU A 122 2.68 5.49 3.25
C LEU A 122 2.89 6.98 3.52
N ASP A 123 2.73 7.37 4.78
CA ASP A 123 3.24 8.63 5.28
C ASP A 123 4.76 8.53 5.46
N VAL A 124 5.51 9.39 4.78
CA VAL A 124 6.97 9.38 4.80
C VAL A 124 7.52 9.76 6.17
N LYS A 125 6.80 10.60 6.92
CA LYS A 125 7.27 11.14 8.21
C LYS A 125 7.02 10.16 9.37
N THR A 126 5.96 9.34 9.29
CA THR A 126 5.57 8.45 10.38
C THR A 126 5.78 6.97 10.09
N GLY A 127 5.82 6.56 8.81
CA GLY A 127 5.81 5.16 8.39
C GLY A 127 4.42 4.51 8.47
N GLU A 128 3.38 5.29 8.77
CA GLU A 128 2.00 4.80 8.81
C GLU A 128 1.45 4.52 7.42
N VAL A 129 0.67 3.44 7.29
CA VAL A 129 -0.08 3.13 6.07
C VAL A 129 -1.35 3.97 6.07
N LEU A 130 -1.46 4.92 5.14
CA LEU A 130 -2.65 5.78 5.01
C LEU A 130 -3.73 5.17 4.12
N ALA A 131 -3.33 4.36 3.14
CA ALA A 131 -4.24 3.59 2.29
C ALA A 131 -3.56 2.32 1.77
N MET A 132 -4.34 1.24 1.66
CA MET A 132 -3.91 -0.05 1.13
C MET A 132 -5.07 -0.71 0.41
N VAL A 133 -4.98 -0.79 -0.91
CA VAL A 133 -6.08 -1.20 -1.77
C VAL A 133 -5.64 -2.32 -2.71
N ASN A 134 -6.53 -3.27 -2.92
CA ASN A 134 -6.33 -4.37 -3.86
C ASN A 134 -7.53 -4.54 -4.78
N GLN A 135 -7.30 -5.07 -5.96
CA GLN A 135 -8.32 -5.52 -6.91
C GLN A 135 -7.93 -6.91 -7.44
N PRO A 136 -8.89 -7.84 -7.63
CA PRO A 136 -10.31 -7.74 -7.31
C PRO A 136 -10.58 -7.72 -5.81
N VAL A 137 -11.76 -7.25 -5.41
CA VAL A 137 -12.22 -7.19 -4.02
C VAL A 137 -13.34 -8.18 -3.74
N TYR A 138 -13.68 -8.34 -2.46
CA TYR A 138 -14.84 -9.04 -1.95
C TYR A 138 -15.57 -8.18 -0.93
N ASN A 139 -16.85 -8.47 -0.68
CA ASN A 139 -17.63 -7.83 0.37
C ASN A 139 -17.66 -8.73 1.63
N PRO A 140 -17.04 -8.33 2.74
CA PRO A 140 -17.00 -9.16 3.96
C PRO A 140 -18.38 -9.37 4.60
N ASN A 141 -19.36 -8.53 4.28
CA ASN A 141 -20.74 -8.72 4.72
C ASN A 141 -21.50 -9.77 3.90
N ASN A 142 -20.97 -10.17 2.73
CA ASN A 142 -21.56 -11.15 1.84
C ASN A 142 -20.66 -12.38 1.67
N ARG A 143 -20.93 -13.43 2.43
CA ARG A 143 -20.11 -14.67 2.40
C ARG A 143 -20.11 -15.40 1.05
N SER A 144 -21.13 -15.21 0.20
CA SER A 144 -21.14 -15.82 -1.12
C SER A 144 -20.14 -15.21 -2.11
N ASP A 145 -19.60 -14.02 -1.84
CA ASP A 145 -18.59 -13.33 -2.65
C ASP A 145 -17.16 -13.67 -2.24
N MET A 146 -16.96 -14.41 -1.14
CA MET A 146 -15.64 -14.74 -0.58
C MET A 146 -14.96 -15.86 -1.37
N GLN A 147 -14.27 -15.49 -2.44
CA GLN A 147 -13.44 -16.41 -3.23
C GLN A 147 -11.96 -16.14 -2.92
N ALA A 148 -11.16 -17.19 -2.71
CA ALA A 148 -9.77 -17.12 -2.26
C ALA A 148 -8.91 -16.11 -3.04
N TYR A 149 -9.07 -16.07 -4.38
CA TYR A 149 -8.31 -15.12 -5.21
C TYR A 149 -8.69 -13.64 -5.01
N LYS A 150 -9.92 -13.36 -4.52
CA LYS A 150 -10.41 -12.03 -4.17
C LYS A 150 -10.00 -11.60 -2.77
N MET A 151 -9.85 -12.53 -1.84
CA MET A 151 -9.55 -12.24 -0.43
C MET A 151 -8.09 -11.85 -0.20
N ARG A 152 -7.20 -12.22 -1.13
CA ARG A 152 -5.76 -12.02 -0.98
C ARG A 152 -5.35 -10.55 -0.93
N ASN A 153 -4.67 -10.14 0.13
CA ASN A 153 -4.08 -8.81 0.25
C ASN A 153 -2.76 -8.72 -0.54
N ARG A 154 -2.86 -8.37 -1.82
CA ARG A 154 -1.75 -8.37 -2.77
C ARG A 154 -0.63 -7.40 -2.41
N VAL A 155 -0.95 -6.32 -1.71
CA VAL A 155 0.07 -5.36 -1.24
C VAL A 155 1.08 -6.02 -0.31
N LEU A 156 0.64 -7.00 0.48
CA LEU A 156 1.44 -7.68 1.50
C LEU A 156 1.95 -9.05 1.06
N THR A 157 1.20 -9.73 0.19
CA THR A 157 1.44 -11.15 -0.12
C THR A 157 2.02 -11.39 -1.52
N ASP A 158 1.74 -10.50 -2.50
CA ASP A 158 2.22 -10.70 -3.85
C ASP A 158 3.67 -10.24 -3.98
N MET A 159 4.49 -11.16 -4.40
CA MET A 159 5.90 -10.91 -4.71
C MET A 159 6.05 -10.62 -6.20
N VAL A 160 6.57 -9.45 -6.52
CA VAL A 160 6.80 -9.02 -7.90
C VAL A 160 8.26 -8.64 -8.09
N GLU A 161 8.80 -8.88 -9.29
CA GLU A 161 10.07 -8.29 -9.67
C GLU A 161 9.88 -6.78 -9.85
N PRO A 162 10.59 -5.93 -9.10
CA PRO A 162 10.37 -4.49 -9.13
C PRO A 162 10.76 -3.82 -10.46
N GLY A 163 11.55 -4.51 -11.27
CA GLY A 163 12.03 -3.98 -12.51
C GLY A 163 12.68 -2.61 -12.34
N SER A 164 12.44 -1.71 -13.26
CA SER A 164 13.07 -0.37 -13.26
C SER A 164 12.72 0.51 -12.04
N THR A 165 11.77 0.15 -11.18
CA THR A 165 11.52 0.89 -9.94
C THR A 165 12.65 0.69 -8.92
N LEU A 166 13.51 -0.33 -9.10
CA LEU A 166 14.69 -0.57 -8.27
C LEU A 166 15.88 0.34 -8.63
N LYS A 167 15.95 0.85 -9.85
CA LYS A 167 17.11 1.60 -10.33
C LYS A 167 17.58 2.78 -9.45
N PRO A 168 16.70 3.54 -8.79
CA PRO A 168 17.13 4.57 -7.83
C PRO A 168 18.04 4.02 -6.73
N PHE A 169 17.81 2.80 -6.26
CA PHE A 169 18.62 2.18 -5.21
C PHE A 169 19.98 1.70 -5.76
N THR A 170 20.03 1.19 -6.99
CA THR A 170 21.31 0.90 -7.66
C THR A 170 22.14 2.17 -7.85
N VAL A 171 21.51 3.28 -8.23
CA VAL A 171 22.17 4.57 -8.32
C VAL A 171 22.62 5.05 -6.94
N ALA A 172 21.80 4.87 -5.89
CA ALA A 172 22.19 5.19 -4.53
C ALA A 172 23.47 4.46 -4.09
N ALA A 173 23.53 3.14 -4.33
CA ALA A 173 24.70 2.32 -4.03
C ALA A 173 25.94 2.79 -4.82
N ALA A 174 25.76 3.18 -6.08
CA ALA A 174 26.84 3.71 -6.91
C ALA A 174 27.38 5.05 -6.36
N LEU A 175 26.50 5.96 -5.98
CA LEU A 175 26.88 7.24 -5.36
C LEU A 175 27.55 7.04 -3.99
N GLU A 176 27.00 6.17 -3.15
CA GLU A 176 27.54 5.84 -1.82
C GLU A 176 28.91 5.19 -1.89
N SER A 177 29.20 4.43 -2.96
CA SER A 177 30.51 3.80 -3.18
C SER A 177 31.66 4.82 -3.39
N GLY A 178 31.34 6.08 -3.65
CA GLY A 178 32.31 7.13 -4.00
C GLY A 178 32.91 7.01 -5.43
N GLN A 179 32.63 5.91 -6.15
CA GLN A 179 33.15 5.69 -7.52
C GLN A 179 32.37 6.49 -8.58
N PHE A 180 31.15 6.92 -8.23
CA PHE A 180 30.32 7.75 -9.08
C PHE A 180 29.84 9.00 -8.35
N GLN A 181 29.66 10.06 -9.12
CA GLN A 181 29.09 11.33 -8.69
C GLN A 181 27.88 11.64 -9.56
N LYS A 182 26.97 12.53 -9.12
CA LYS A 182 25.76 12.88 -9.88
C LYS A 182 25.99 13.31 -11.32
N ASN A 183 27.14 13.92 -11.60
CA ASN A 183 27.57 14.39 -12.90
C ASN A 183 28.44 13.37 -13.67
N SER A 184 28.69 12.19 -13.12
CA SER A 184 29.39 11.12 -13.82
C SER A 184 28.68 10.75 -15.12
N VAL A 185 29.47 10.64 -16.19
CA VAL A 185 28.96 10.30 -17.54
C VAL A 185 29.21 8.83 -17.84
N ILE A 186 28.19 8.15 -18.31
CA ILE A 186 28.23 6.72 -18.65
C ILE A 186 27.94 6.57 -20.13
N ASN A 187 28.86 5.94 -20.86
CA ASN A 187 28.67 5.62 -22.27
C ASN A 187 27.76 4.38 -22.42
N THR A 188 26.59 4.56 -22.99
CA THR A 188 25.62 3.49 -23.25
C THR A 188 25.60 3.01 -24.68
N SER A 189 26.50 3.58 -25.57
CA SER A 189 26.61 3.16 -26.95
C SER A 189 27.09 1.71 -27.09
N PRO A 190 26.61 0.99 -28.09
CA PRO A 190 25.64 1.35 -29.15
C PRO A 190 24.17 1.05 -28.76
N GLY A 191 23.80 1.01 -27.46
CA GLY A 191 22.47 0.64 -26.97
C GLY A 191 22.30 -0.87 -26.73
N ILE A 192 23.38 -1.63 -26.87
CA ILE A 192 23.47 -3.05 -26.57
C ILE A 192 24.82 -3.32 -25.89
N MET A 193 24.80 -3.91 -24.71
CA MET A 193 25.99 -4.37 -23.99
C MET A 193 26.01 -5.90 -23.96
N ARG A 194 27.11 -6.50 -24.41
CA ARG A 194 27.31 -7.96 -24.38
C ARG A 194 28.04 -8.37 -23.10
N LEU A 195 27.56 -9.41 -22.43
CA LEU A 195 28.14 -10.02 -21.25
C LEU A 195 28.24 -11.52 -21.49
N GLY A 196 29.38 -11.97 -22.00
CA GLY A 196 29.54 -13.34 -22.48
C GLY A 196 28.58 -13.68 -23.61
N ARG A 197 27.70 -14.66 -23.38
CA ARG A 197 26.65 -15.09 -24.35
C ARG A 197 25.39 -14.23 -24.26
N ASP A 198 25.23 -13.50 -23.18
CA ASP A 198 24.04 -12.71 -22.87
C ASP A 198 24.20 -11.26 -23.33
N LYS A 199 23.09 -10.52 -23.26
CA LYS A 199 23.06 -9.12 -23.66
C LYS A 199 22.05 -8.31 -22.85
N VAL A 200 22.48 -7.13 -22.43
CA VAL A 200 21.62 -6.06 -21.89
C VAL A 200 21.33 -5.06 -23.00
N LYS A 201 20.07 -4.61 -23.08
CA LYS A 201 19.64 -3.65 -24.10
C LYS A 201 18.94 -2.46 -23.48
N ASP A 202 19.19 -1.28 -24.03
CA ASP A 202 18.34 -0.12 -23.87
C ASP A 202 17.29 -0.06 -25.00
N ILE A 203 16.26 0.77 -24.82
CA ILE A 203 15.22 0.97 -25.86
C ILE A 203 15.84 1.52 -27.14
N ARG A 204 16.88 2.34 -27.00
CA ARG A 204 17.67 2.91 -28.09
C ARG A 204 19.09 3.24 -27.65
N ASN A 205 19.96 3.60 -28.57
CA ASN A 205 21.26 4.17 -28.23
C ASN A 205 21.09 5.57 -27.65
N TYR A 206 21.56 5.78 -26.41
CA TYR A 206 21.53 7.09 -25.75
C TYR A 206 22.87 7.79 -25.76
N GLY A 207 23.94 7.15 -26.29
CA GLY A 207 25.29 7.72 -26.27
C GLY A 207 25.90 7.81 -24.88
N SER A 208 26.65 8.88 -24.64
CA SER A 208 27.19 9.19 -23.30
C SER A 208 26.21 10.08 -22.56
N ILE A 209 25.72 9.62 -21.43
CA ILE A 209 24.67 10.28 -20.61
C ILE A 209 25.07 10.34 -19.15
N ASP A 210 24.63 11.38 -18.44
CA ASP A 210 24.80 11.51 -17.00
C ASP A 210 23.87 10.57 -16.22
N ILE A 211 24.11 10.42 -14.92
CA ILE A 211 23.33 9.53 -14.04
C ILE A 211 21.86 9.96 -13.97
N THR A 212 21.57 11.25 -13.97
CA THR A 212 20.18 11.76 -14.01
C THR A 212 19.47 11.27 -15.26
N THR A 213 20.13 11.36 -16.40
CA THR A 213 19.60 10.88 -17.69
C THR A 213 19.48 9.35 -17.73
N VAL A 214 20.38 8.60 -17.08
CA VAL A 214 20.24 7.14 -16.90
C VAL A 214 18.89 6.81 -16.23
N LEU A 215 18.53 7.48 -15.14
CA LEU A 215 17.23 7.29 -14.49
C LEU A 215 16.08 7.83 -15.33
N ARG A 216 16.21 9.03 -15.91
CA ARG A 216 15.18 9.69 -16.74
C ARG A 216 14.80 8.87 -17.97
N LYS A 217 15.77 8.29 -18.66
CA LYS A 217 15.57 7.41 -19.82
C LYS A 217 15.40 5.94 -19.43
N SER A 218 15.58 5.62 -18.15
CA SER A 218 15.51 4.24 -17.64
C SER A 218 16.52 3.31 -18.33
N SER A 219 17.75 3.77 -18.57
CA SER A 219 18.80 2.97 -19.22
C SER A 219 19.15 1.74 -18.38
N ASN A 220 19.02 0.55 -18.96
CA ASN A 220 19.48 -0.71 -18.36
C ASN A 220 21.01 -0.79 -18.41
N ILE A 221 21.60 -0.39 -19.54
CA ILE A 221 23.06 -0.40 -19.73
C ILE A 221 23.73 0.52 -18.71
N GLY A 222 23.17 1.72 -18.49
CA GLY A 222 23.72 2.68 -17.55
C GLY A 222 23.81 2.12 -16.13
N VAL A 223 22.72 1.57 -15.59
CA VAL A 223 22.71 1.00 -14.24
C VAL A 223 23.52 -0.30 -14.15
N SER A 224 23.53 -1.13 -15.22
CA SER A 224 24.34 -2.34 -15.23
C SER A 224 25.84 -2.03 -15.17
N LYS A 225 26.31 -1.02 -15.91
CA LYS A 225 27.71 -0.60 -15.83
C LYS A 225 28.07 -0.08 -14.44
N MET A 226 27.19 0.68 -13.80
CA MET A 226 27.41 1.10 -12.41
C MET A 226 27.52 -0.11 -11.47
N ALA A 227 26.57 -1.03 -11.52
CA ALA A 227 26.55 -2.22 -10.65
C ALA A 227 27.77 -3.13 -10.89
N LEU A 228 28.17 -3.36 -12.15
CA LEU A 228 29.37 -4.11 -12.48
C LEU A 228 30.66 -3.46 -11.94
N THR A 229 30.70 -2.13 -11.92
CA THR A 229 31.85 -1.36 -11.40
C THR A 229 31.95 -1.45 -9.89
N ILE A 230 30.82 -1.28 -9.16
CA ILE A 230 30.84 -1.24 -7.69
C ILE A 230 30.80 -2.63 -7.05
N GLY A 231 30.38 -3.65 -7.80
CA GLY A 231 30.15 -5.02 -7.32
C GLY A 231 28.74 -5.26 -6.77
N PRO A 232 28.29 -6.53 -6.75
CA PRO A 232 26.94 -6.89 -6.31
C PRO A 232 26.72 -6.65 -4.82
N ASP A 233 27.76 -6.82 -3.98
CA ASP A 233 27.65 -6.73 -2.52
C ASP A 233 27.18 -5.34 -2.08
N LYS A 234 27.66 -4.26 -2.69
CA LYS A 234 27.23 -2.90 -2.36
C LYS A 234 25.79 -2.62 -2.75
N VAL A 235 25.35 -3.22 -3.87
CA VAL A 235 23.93 -3.13 -4.29
C VAL A 235 23.07 -3.91 -3.29
N MET A 236 23.44 -5.14 -2.98
CA MET A 236 22.69 -6.02 -2.06
C MET A 236 22.62 -5.45 -0.65
N ASP A 237 23.74 -4.92 -0.12
CA ASP A 237 23.79 -4.28 1.19
C ASP A 237 22.79 -3.11 1.27
N LEU A 238 22.78 -2.24 0.27
CA LEU A 238 21.81 -1.13 0.25
C LEU A 238 20.36 -1.63 0.17
N LEU A 239 20.08 -2.63 -0.68
CA LEU A 239 18.73 -3.18 -0.80
C LEU A 239 18.23 -3.75 0.54
N GLN A 240 19.09 -4.43 1.29
CA GLN A 240 18.76 -4.92 2.64
C GLN A 240 18.55 -3.76 3.63
N ARG A 241 19.43 -2.76 3.63
CA ARG A 241 19.32 -1.60 4.53
C ARG A 241 18.03 -0.79 4.31
N VAL A 242 17.53 -0.71 3.09
CA VAL A 242 16.25 -0.03 2.81
C VAL A 242 15.02 -0.91 3.05
N GLY A 243 15.20 -2.13 3.61
CA GLY A 243 14.12 -3.01 4.06
C GLY A 243 13.66 -4.05 3.05
N LEU A 244 14.31 -4.19 1.89
CA LEU A 244 13.95 -5.23 0.92
C LEU A 244 14.47 -6.61 1.38
N GLY A 245 13.72 -7.65 1.07
CA GLY A 245 14.04 -9.03 1.47
C GLY A 245 13.77 -9.33 2.95
N GLN A 246 13.06 -8.47 3.66
CA GLN A 246 12.70 -8.59 5.07
C GLN A 246 11.23 -8.27 5.25
N SER A 247 10.57 -8.89 6.27
CA SER A 247 9.22 -8.47 6.65
C SER A 247 9.23 -6.99 7.08
N THR A 248 8.19 -6.26 6.70
CA THR A 248 8.05 -4.86 7.13
C THR A 248 7.62 -4.74 8.60
N GLY A 249 7.24 -5.86 9.22
CA GLY A 249 6.90 -5.95 10.62
C GLY A 249 5.50 -5.44 10.97
N THR A 250 4.58 -5.42 10.01
CA THR A 250 3.19 -5.00 10.26
C THR A 250 2.42 -5.94 11.15
N GLY A 251 2.87 -7.20 11.31
CA GLY A 251 2.14 -8.25 12.00
C GLY A 251 0.90 -8.75 11.25
N PHE A 252 0.75 -8.37 10.00
CA PHE A 252 -0.38 -8.79 9.17
C PHE A 252 -0.22 -10.26 8.75
N PRO A 253 -1.30 -11.09 8.81
CA PRO A 253 -1.24 -12.49 8.44
C PRO A 253 -0.80 -12.68 7.00
N GLY A 254 0.15 -13.61 6.78
CA GLY A 254 0.62 -13.93 5.43
C GLY A 254 1.52 -12.87 4.78
N GLU A 255 2.01 -11.87 5.51
CA GLU A 255 2.98 -10.91 4.99
C GLU A 255 4.22 -11.63 4.44
N SER A 256 4.57 -11.35 3.18
CA SER A 256 5.75 -11.91 2.53
C SER A 256 6.99 -11.04 2.75
N ALA A 257 8.11 -11.69 3.03
CA ALA A 257 9.40 -11.03 3.15
C ALA A 257 10.05 -10.70 1.78
N GLY A 258 9.43 -11.07 0.66
CA GLY A 258 10.09 -10.97 -0.64
C GLY A 258 11.24 -11.97 -0.78
N TYR A 259 12.07 -11.76 -1.78
CA TYR A 259 13.25 -12.58 -2.00
C TYR A 259 14.40 -11.73 -2.51
N LEU A 260 15.51 -11.70 -1.76
CA LEU A 260 16.80 -11.22 -2.23
C LEU A 260 17.75 -12.40 -2.42
N PRO A 261 18.37 -12.58 -3.61
CA PRO A 261 19.26 -13.71 -3.86
C PRO A 261 20.54 -13.56 -3.06
N PHE A 262 20.92 -14.63 -2.35
CA PHE A 262 22.25 -14.75 -1.76
C PHE A 262 23.10 -15.70 -2.63
N ARG A 263 24.29 -15.27 -3.04
CA ARG A 263 25.17 -16.05 -3.92
C ARG A 263 26.63 -15.83 -3.55
N ASP A 264 27.41 -16.91 -3.49
CA ASP A 264 28.86 -16.84 -3.26
C ASP A 264 29.60 -16.28 -4.50
N ARG A 265 29.03 -16.50 -5.68
CA ARG A 265 29.58 -16.01 -6.95
C ARG A 265 28.47 -15.48 -7.85
N TRP A 266 28.72 -14.35 -8.43
CA TRP A 266 27.83 -13.68 -9.36
C TRP A 266 28.45 -13.66 -10.77
N SER A 267 27.68 -14.03 -11.76
CA SER A 267 28.03 -13.75 -13.16
C SER A 267 27.71 -12.29 -13.52
N ASP A 268 28.39 -11.75 -14.53
CA ASP A 268 28.16 -10.38 -14.98
C ASP A 268 26.71 -10.12 -15.37
N ILE A 269 26.03 -11.08 -15.98
CA ILE A 269 24.62 -10.93 -16.36
C ILE A 269 23.70 -10.91 -15.16
N GLU A 270 23.97 -11.65 -14.10
CA GLU A 270 23.20 -11.61 -12.85
C GLU A 270 23.36 -10.26 -12.16
N ILE A 271 24.59 -9.73 -12.07
CA ILE A 271 24.84 -8.38 -11.53
C ILE A 271 24.10 -7.34 -12.36
N ALA A 272 24.15 -7.44 -13.68
CA ALA A 272 23.49 -6.52 -14.59
C ALA A 272 21.97 -6.58 -14.41
N THR A 273 21.35 -7.78 -14.36
CA THR A 273 19.89 -7.93 -14.22
C THR A 273 19.41 -7.51 -12.85
N LEU A 274 20.15 -7.80 -11.79
CA LEU A 274 19.89 -7.30 -10.43
C LEU A 274 19.78 -5.78 -10.41
N SER A 275 20.69 -5.07 -11.11
CA SER A 275 20.76 -3.60 -11.12
C SER A 275 19.49 -2.91 -11.63
N PHE A 276 18.67 -3.60 -12.40
CA PHE A 276 17.41 -3.06 -12.90
C PHE A 276 16.18 -3.88 -12.47
N GLY A 277 16.32 -4.65 -11.38
CA GLY A 277 15.22 -5.23 -10.62
C GLY A 277 14.71 -6.57 -11.12
N TYR A 278 15.58 -7.43 -11.67
CA TYR A 278 15.28 -8.80 -12.02
C TYR A 278 16.08 -9.79 -11.15
N GLY A 279 15.55 -11.00 -10.97
CA GLY A 279 16.17 -12.04 -10.15
C GLY A 279 15.99 -11.82 -8.64
N LEU A 280 15.18 -10.86 -8.25
CA LEU A 280 14.71 -10.63 -6.87
C LEU A 280 13.21 -10.33 -6.90
N THR A 281 12.54 -10.53 -5.77
CA THR A 281 11.12 -10.16 -5.66
C THR A 281 10.86 -9.37 -4.40
N VAL A 282 9.94 -8.42 -4.48
CA VAL A 282 9.52 -7.57 -3.37
C VAL A 282 8.00 -7.48 -3.33
N THR A 283 7.45 -7.19 -2.16
CA THR A 283 6.04 -6.80 -2.06
C THR A 283 5.86 -5.32 -2.41
N PRO A 284 4.69 -4.88 -2.87
CA PRO A 284 4.39 -3.46 -3.04
C PRO A 284 4.62 -2.64 -1.77
N LEU A 285 4.35 -3.20 -0.58
CA LEU A 285 4.61 -2.54 0.70
C LEU A 285 6.11 -2.33 0.95
N GLN A 286 6.94 -3.35 0.74
CA GLN A 286 8.39 -3.21 0.85
C GLN A 286 8.94 -2.14 -0.09
N LEU A 287 8.46 -2.12 -1.34
CA LEU A 287 8.87 -1.10 -2.30
C LEU A 287 8.45 0.30 -1.85
N ALA A 288 7.25 0.46 -1.30
CA ALA A 288 6.79 1.73 -0.74
C ALA A 288 7.64 2.17 0.47
N GLN A 289 7.96 1.24 1.38
CA GLN A 289 8.86 1.51 2.51
C GLN A 289 10.25 1.95 2.03
N ALA A 290 10.83 1.28 1.05
CA ALA A 290 12.11 1.69 0.49
C ALA A 290 12.06 3.10 -0.11
N TYR A 291 10.95 3.47 -0.77
CA TYR A 291 10.77 4.85 -1.27
C TYR A 291 10.59 5.86 -0.14
N THR A 292 10.05 5.48 1.03
CA THR A 292 10.02 6.40 2.19
C THR A 292 11.43 6.79 2.63
N VAL A 293 12.43 5.90 2.48
CA VAL A 293 13.84 6.21 2.79
C VAL A 293 14.35 7.36 1.92
N LEU A 294 14.05 7.36 0.62
CA LEU A 294 14.40 8.45 -0.29
C LEU A 294 13.69 9.76 0.11
N GLY A 295 12.41 9.64 0.50
CA GLY A 295 11.56 10.77 0.90
C GLY A 295 11.97 11.41 2.23
N SER A 296 12.40 10.60 3.19
CA SER A 296 12.77 11.02 4.55
C SER A 296 14.22 11.50 4.69
N GLY A 297 14.95 11.64 3.58
CA GLY A 297 16.37 12.00 3.61
C GLY A 297 17.28 10.89 4.12
N GLY A 298 16.95 9.63 3.87
CA GLY A 298 17.77 8.46 4.16
C GLY A 298 17.43 7.74 5.46
N ILE A 299 16.26 7.98 6.03
CA ILE A 299 15.81 7.36 7.29
C ILE A 299 14.79 6.28 7.00
N LEU A 300 15.07 5.05 7.43
CA LEU A 300 14.11 3.94 7.44
C LEU A 300 13.28 3.98 8.72
N ARG A 301 11.96 3.98 8.59
CA ARG A 301 11.03 3.83 9.71
C ARG A 301 10.24 2.53 9.59
N PRO A 302 9.87 1.90 10.73
CA PRO A 302 9.01 0.74 10.70
C PRO A 302 7.64 1.12 10.16
N VAL A 303 7.05 0.24 9.37
CA VAL A 303 5.68 0.41 8.85
C VAL A 303 4.66 0.10 9.95
N SER A 304 3.50 0.77 9.92
CA SER A 304 2.39 0.47 10.83
C SER A 304 1.04 0.62 10.14
N LEU A 305 0.17 -0.34 10.42
CA LEU A 305 -1.28 -0.26 10.13
C LEU A 305 -2.06 0.35 11.30
N ILE A 306 -1.43 0.41 12.48
CA ILE A 306 -2.01 0.96 13.70
C ILE A 306 -1.59 2.41 13.81
N LYS A 307 -2.54 3.26 14.19
CA LYS A 307 -2.30 4.68 14.45
C LYS A 307 -1.28 4.84 15.56
N ARG A 308 -0.31 5.73 15.36
CA ARG A 308 0.74 6.01 16.34
C ARG A 308 0.53 7.37 17.00
N ASP A 309 0.64 7.40 18.31
CA ASP A 309 0.63 8.64 19.07
C ASP A 309 2.00 9.32 19.05
N VAL A 310 3.07 8.53 18.89
CA VAL A 310 4.46 9.00 18.85
C VAL A 310 5.12 8.53 17.56
N ILE A 311 5.73 9.46 16.84
CA ILE A 311 6.50 9.15 15.63
C ILE A 311 7.77 8.37 16.07
N PRO A 312 7.98 7.15 15.54
CA PRO A 312 9.17 6.38 15.91
C PRO A 312 10.44 7.03 15.36
N ASP A 313 11.50 7.00 16.15
CA ASP A 313 12.83 7.25 15.65
C ASP A 313 13.13 6.25 14.53
N GLY A 314 13.67 6.75 13.42
CA GLY A 314 14.07 5.89 12.32
C GLY A 314 15.56 5.60 12.38
N ILE A 315 16.00 4.67 11.56
CA ILE A 315 17.41 4.34 11.39
C ILE A 315 17.92 5.01 10.11
N ARG A 316 19.04 5.76 10.19
CA ARG A 316 19.68 6.30 9.00
C ARG A 316 20.35 5.17 8.23
N VAL A 317 19.86 4.88 7.05
CA VAL A 317 20.33 3.80 6.18
C VAL A 317 20.94 4.32 4.86
N LEU A 318 20.79 5.61 4.59
CA LEU A 318 21.35 6.28 3.42
C LEU A 318 21.78 7.71 3.79
N ASP A 319 22.85 8.20 3.20
CA ASP A 319 23.28 9.59 3.37
C ASP A 319 22.20 10.55 2.85
N GLN A 320 21.97 11.62 3.61
CA GLN A 320 20.93 12.62 3.30
C GLN A 320 21.16 13.32 1.95
N ARG A 321 22.44 13.59 1.60
CA ARG A 321 22.77 14.25 0.32
C ARG A 321 22.42 13.33 -0.86
N ILE A 322 22.75 12.04 -0.73
CA ILE A 322 22.41 11.03 -1.76
C ILE A 322 20.90 10.91 -1.90
N ALA A 323 20.15 10.85 -0.79
CA ALA A 323 18.69 10.83 -0.83
C ALA A 323 18.12 12.09 -1.53
N ASN A 324 18.68 13.26 -1.25
CA ASN A 324 18.27 14.52 -1.89
C ASN A 324 18.61 14.55 -3.38
N ASP A 325 19.80 14.09 -3.78
CA ASP A 325 20.18 13.98 -5.19
C ASP A 325 19.24 13.03 -5.96
N LEU A 326 18.88 11.90 -5.34
CA LEU A 326 17.93 10.95 -5.92
C LEU A 326 16.51 11.53 -6.05
N ARG A 327 16.04 12.30 -5.07
CA ARG A 327 14.74 13.01 -5.19
C ARG A 327 14.74 13.95 -6.40
N ASN A 328 15.81 14.73 -6.59
CA ASN A 328 15.95 15.60 -7.75
C ASN A 328 15.97 14.80 -9.06
N MET A 329 16.67 13.66 -9.10
CA MET A 329 16.69 12.78 -10.27
C MET A 329 15.30 12.18 -10.55
N LEU A 330 14.56 11.78 -9.51
CA LEU A 330 13.20 11.25 -9.63
C LEU A 330 12.20 12.30 -10.11
N ARG A 331 12.39 13.58 -9.75
CA ARG A 331 11.64 14.70 -10.33
C ARG A 331 11.84 14.78 -11.84
N GLU A 332 13.09 14.68 -12.30
CA GLU A 332 13.41 14.70 -13.74
C GLU A 332 12.82 13.51 -14.51
N VAL A 333 12.63 12.35 -13.87
CA VAL A 333 11.93 11.19 -14.48
C VAL A 333 10.47 11.53 -14.77
N VAL A 334 9.82 12.29 -13.91
CA VAL A 334 8.43 12.72 -14.08
C VAL A 334 8.35 13.92 -15.03
N HIS A 335 9.23 14.91 -14.88
CA HIS A 335 9.17 16.15 -15.66
C HIS A 335 9.48 15.95 -17.13
N GLY A 336 10.46 15.13 -17.48
CA GLY A 336 10.89 14.95 -18.90
C GLY A 336 11.27 13.52 -19.27
N GLY A 337 10.83 12.53 -18.49
CA GLY A 337 11.19 11.13 -18.66
C GLY A 337 10.01 10.19 -18.86
N THR A 338 10.21 8.94 -18.43
CA THR A 338 9.23 7.85 -18.58
C THR A 338 8.01 7.99 -17.69
N GLY A 339 8.09 8.85 -16.66
CA GLY A 339 7.04 9.08 -15.65
C GLY A 339 6.10 10.25 -15.93
N GLY A 340 6.11 10.85 -17.12
CA GLY A 340 5.40 12.09 -17.42
C GLY A 340 3.90 12.10 -17.09
N ARG A 341 3.23 10.93 -17.13
CA ARG A 341 1.80 10.82 -16.73
C ARG A 341 1.56 10.80 -15.24
N ALA A 342 2.61 10.84 -14.41
CA ALA A 342 2.50 11.02 -12.96
C ALA A 342 2.48 12.49 -12.56
N GLN A 343 2.66 13.45 -13.48
CA GLN A 343 2.62 14.89 -13.21
C GLN A 343 1.31 15.31 -12.55
N ILE A 344 1.40 16.29 -11.67
CA ILE A 344 0.29 16.94 -10.99
C ILE A 344 0.46 18.45 -11.17
N ASP A 345 -0.55 19.14 -11.66
CA ASP A 345 -0.43 20.57 -12.00
C ASP A 345 -0.03 21.45 -10.80
N ALA A 346 -0.52 21.11 -9.60
CA ALA A 346 -0.30 21.92 -8.40
C ALA A 346 0.92 21.51 -7.55
N PHE A 347 1.52 20.35 -7.81
CA PHE A 347 2.58 19.78 -6.99
C PHE A 347 3.70 19.17 -7.82
N GLU A 348 4.93 19.50 -7.49
CA GLU A 348 6.05 18.74 -8.03
C GLU A 348 6.13 17.36 -7.39
N VAL A 349 6.18 16.32 -8.20
CA VAL A 349 6.28 14.94 -7.77
C VAL A 349 7.46 14.25 -8.44
N GLY A 350 7.94 13.19 -7.83
CA GLY A 350 9.03 12.39 -8.38
C GLY A 350 8.74 10.91 -8.26
N GLY A 351 9.25 10.11 -9.18
CA GLY A 351 9.02 8.68 -9.12
C GLY A 351 9.65 7.93 -10.28
N LYS A 352 9.44 6.62 -10.30
CA LYS A 352 9.98 5.73 -11.29
C LYS A 352 8.94 4.74 -11.80
N THR A 353 8.87 4.61 -13.11
CA THR A 353 8.08 3.57 -13.79
C THR A 353 8.80 2.23 -13.72
N GLY A 354 8.05 1.15 -13.55
CA GLY A 354 8.47 -0.23 -13.73
C GLY A 354 7.58 -0.92 -14.78
N THR A 355 8.17 -1.84 -15.51
CA THR A 355 7.45 -2.78 -16.36
C THR A 355 8.25 -4.08 -16.34
N ALA A 356 7.73 -5.07 -15.68
CA ALA A 356 8.34 -6.40 -15.58
C ALA A 356 7.52 -7.40 -16.39
N ARG A 357 8.18 -8.43 -16.93
CA ARG A 357 7.50 -9.58 -17.50
C ARG A 357 7.08 -10.52 -16.40
N LYS A 358 5.90 -11.09 -16.49
CA LYS A 358 5.48 -12.14 -15.55
C LYS A 358 6.30 -13.41 -15.76
N VAL A 359 6.67 -14.04 -14.66
CA VAL A 359 7.25 -15.39 -14.69
C VAL A 359 6.10 -16.39 -14.83
N GLY A 360 6.22 -17.29 -15.81
CA GLY A 360 5.33 -18.42 -16.02
C GLY A 360 6.09 -19.75 -15.83
N GLU A 361 5.44 -20.87 -16.09
CA GLU A 361 6.01 -22.22 -15.90
C GLU A 361 7.31 -22.45 -16.70
N ASN A 362 7.44 -21.83 -17.88
CA ASN A 362 8.59 -21.97 -18.77
C ASN A 362 9.50 -20.72 -18.78
N GLY A 363 9.56 -19.96 -17.68
CA GLY A 363 10.33 -18.72 -17.57
C GLY A 363 9.46 -17.47 -17.86
N TYR A 364 10.10 -16.40 -18.36
CA TYR A 364 9.37 -15.15 -18.59
C TYR A 364 8.35 -15.26 -19.73
N SER A 365 7.11 -14.85 -19.45
CA SER A 365 6.04 -14.76 -20.46
C SER A 365 6.43 -13.76 -21.56
N LYS A 366 5.96 -14.02 -22.78
CA LYS A 366 6.23 -13.14 -23.93
C LYS A 366 5.28 -11.94 -23.98
N ASP A 367 4.09 -12.07 -23.40
CA ASP A 367 2.93 -11.20 -23.59
C ASP A 367 2.25 -10.75 -22.29
N ARG A 368 2.68 -11.27 -21.11
CA ARG A 368 2.13 -10.89 -19.83
C ARG A 368 3.10 -10.01 -19.05
N TYR A 369 2.59 -8.89 -18.57
CA TYR A 369 3.40 -7.85 -17.94
C TYR A 369 2.81 -7.40 -16.61
N ILE A 370 3.65 -6.79 -15.78
CA ILE A 370 3.26 -6.05 -14.59
C ILE A 370 3.68 -4.60 -14.81
N GLY A 371 2.72 -3.68 -14.85
CA GLY A 371 2.98 -2.25 -14.90
C GLY A 371 3.03 -1.66 -13.51
N MET A 372 4.09 -0.91 -13.19
CA MET A 372 4.30 -0.33 -11.86
C MET A 372 4.67 1.15 -11.93
N PHE A 373 4.32 1.86 -10.87
CA PHE A 373 4.85 3.18 -10.57
C PHE A 373 5.09 3.31 -9.08
N ALA A 374 6.30 3.75 -8.70
CA ALA A 374 6.65 4.07 -7.32
C ALA A 374 7.10 5.53 -7.26
N GLY A 375 6.51 6.33 -6.37
CA GLY A 375 6.79 7.76 -6.33
C GLY A 375 6.55 8.42 -4.99
N LEU A 376 7.01 9.67 -4.91
CA LEU A 376 6.96 10.56 -3.76
C LEU A 376 6.16 11.82 -4.12
N ALA A 377 5.33 12.29 -3.22
CA ALA A 377 4.51 13.49 -3.38
C ALA A 377 4.34 14.26 -2.05
N PRO A 378 4.57 15.61 -2.05
CA PRO A 378 5.32 16.33 -3.05
C PRO A 378 6.80 15.93 -3.03
N ILE A 379 7.58 16.25 -4.06
CA ILE A 379 9.00 15.80 -4.11
C ILE A 379 9.93 16.69 -3.27
N ASN A 380 9.57 17.95 -3.07
CA ASN A 380 10.40 18.92 -2.37
C ASN A 380 10.41 18.68 -0.84
N ASP A 381 9.24 18.40 -0.24
CA ASP A 381 9.06 17.93 1.13
C ASP A 381 8.13 16.69 1.13
N PRO A 382 8.65 15.49 0.89
CA PRO A 382 7.83 14.32 0.70
C PRO A 382 6.95 14.00 1.92
N ARG A 383 5.64 13.99 1.66
CA ARG A 383 4.64 13.56 2.62
C ARG A 383 4.20 12.12 2.36
N LEU A 384 4.07 11.77 1.09
CA LEU A 384 3.53 10.49 0.65
C LEU A 384 4.55 9.71 -0.16
N ALA A 385 4.67 8.42 0.12
CA ALA A 385 5.25 7.42 -0.77
C ALA A 385 4.13 6.50 -1.25
N ILE A 386 3.94 6.42 -2.58
CA ILE A 386 2.85 5.68 -3.19
C ILE A 386 3.41 4.71 -4.21
N VAL A 387 3.01 3.44 -4.09
CA VAL A 387 3.30 2.40 -5.08
C VAL A 387 1.99 1.89 -5.67
N VAL A 388 1.95 1.85 -6.99
CA VAL A 388 0.83 1.31 -7.78
C VAL A 388 1.33 0.17 -8.64
N VAL A 389 0.63 -0.95 -8.60
CA VAL A 389 0.89 -2.15 -9.41
C VAL A 389 -0.38 -2.49 -10.19
N ILE A 390 -0.26 -2.64 -11.50
CA ILE A 390 -1.30 -3.13 -12.39
C ILE A 390 -0.81 -4.45 -12.97
N ASP A 391 -1.46 -5.53 -12.59
CA ASP A 391 -1.04 -6.88 -12.92
C ASP A 391 -1.76 -7.39 -14.16
N ASP A 392 -0.96 -7.82 -15.13
CA ASP A 392 -1.42 -8.46 -16.37
C ASP A 392 -2.46 -7.62 -17.14
N PRO A 393 -2.14 -6.35 -17.46
CA PRO A 393 -3.02 -5.54 -18.29
C PRO A 393 -3.07 -6.11 -19.71
N THR A 394 -4.27 -6.52 -20.16
CA THR A 394 -4.53 -7.09 -21.49
C THR A 394 -5.08 -6.06 -22.49
N GLY A 395 -5.22 -4.80 -22.05
CA GLY A 395 -5.68 -3.70 -22.88
C GLY A 395 -4.59 -3.21 -23.85
N GLN A 396 -4.80 -2.01 -24.42
CA GLN A 396 -3.87 -1.41 -25.41
C GLN A 396 -2.51 -1.01 -24.83
N ALA A 397 -2.36 -0.96 -23.51
CA ALA A 397 -1.15 -0.48 -22.83
C ALA A 397 -0.76 -1.39 -21.67
N TYR A 398 0.51 -1.74 -21.59
CA TYR A 398 1.09 -2.54 -20.51
C TYR A 398 2.25 -1.84 -19.77
N TYR A 399 2.77 -0.75 -20.31
CA TYR A 399 3.85 0.00 -19.64
C TYR A 399 3.35 0.69 -18.38
N GLY A 400 4.10 0.58 -17.28
CA GLY A 400 3.74 1.21 -16.00
C GLY A 400 3.53 2.72 -16.08
N GLY A 401 4.24 3.41 -16.99
CA GLY A 401 4.02 4.83 -17.28
C GLY A 401 2.67 5.14 -17.93
N LEU A 402 1.98 4.14 -18.51
CA LEU A 402 0.67 4.28 -19.13
C LEU A 402 -0.46 3.75 -18.26
N THR A 403 -0.18 2.77 -17.40
CA THR A 403 -1.18 2.07 -16.60
C THR A 403 -1.18 2.52 -15.14
N ALA A 404 -0.02 2.55 -14.48
CA ALA A 404 0.13 2.84 -13.05
C ALA A 404 0.38 4.32 -12.74
N ALA A 405 1.16 5.04 -13.58
CA ALA A 405 1.49 6.45 -13.33
C ALA A 405 0.25 7.38 -13.29
N PRO A 406 -0.79 7.23 -14.14
CA PRO A 406 -2.01 8.04 -14.03
C PRO A 406 -2.76 7.81 -12.71
N VAL A 407 -2.79 6.57 -12.19
CA VAL A 407 -3.40 6.25 -10.89
C VAL A 407 -2.64 6.98 -9.78
N PHE A 408 -1.31 6.92 -9.81
CA PHE A 408 -0.48 7.68 -8.86
C PHE A 408 -0.81 9.17 -8.91
N SER A 409 -0.87 9.78 -10.09
CA SER A 409 -1.17 11.21 -10.27
C SER A 409 -2.50 11.59 -9.63
N ASN A 410 -3.58 10.88 -9.97
CA ASN A 410 -4.93 11.16 -9.47
C ASN A 410 -5.01 11.00 -7.94
N VAL A 411 -4.46 9.90 -7.43
CA VAL A 411 -4.49 9.59 -5.99
C VAL A 411 -3.62 10.57 -5.21
N ALA A 412 -2.40 10.85 -5.66
CA ALA A 412 -1.52 11.79 -4.97
C ALA A 412 -2.08 13.21 -4.97
N ALA A 413 -2.65 13.68 -6.09
CA ALA A 413 -3.28 15.00 -6.17
C ALA A 413 -4.45 15.15 -5.17
N GLY A 414 -5.32 14.16 -5.10
CA GLY A 414 -6.43 14.15 -4.16
C GLY A 414 -5.96 14.03 -2.69
N ALA A 415 -4.97 13.16 -2.45
CA ALA A 415 -4.44 12.93 -1.12
C ALA A 415 -3.77 14.18 -0.53
N LEU A 416 -2.95 14.88 -1.31
CA LEU A 416 -2.29 16.12 -0.85
C LEU A 416 -3.31 17.20 -0.50
N ARG A 417 -4.39 17.34 -1.27
CA ARG A 417 -5.49 18.26 -0.95
C ARG A 417 -6.21 17.87 0.34
N LEU A 418 -6.56 16.59 0.50
CA LEU A 418 -7.25 16.09 1.70
C LEU A 418 -6.38 16.23 2.97
N LEU A 419 -5.06 16.16 2.82
CA LEU A 419 -4.10 16.34 3.92
C LEU A 419 -3.73 17.80 4.16
N GLY A 420 -4.27 18.75 3.39
CA GLY A 420 -4.00 20.18 3.54
C GLY A 420 -2.57 20.58 3.19
N VAL A 421 -1.90 19.82 2.29
CA VAL A 421 -0.55 20.17 1.85
C VAL A 421 -0.64 21.34 0.87
N GLU A 422 0.11 22.41 1.15
CA GLU A 422 0.13 23.60 0.30
C GLU A 422 0.94 23.34 -1.00
N PRO A 423 0.43 23.79 -2.17
CA PRO A 423 1.18 23.75 -3.42
C PRO A 423 2.44 24.61 -3.35
N ALA A 424 3.56 24.11 -3.86
CA ALA A 424 4.78 24.90 -4.02
C ALA A 424 4.55 26.01 -5.07
N GLY A 425 4.32 27.23 -4.64
CA GLY A 425 4.06 28.36 -5.55
C GLY A 425 3.27 29.51 -4.95
N ASN A 426 2.61 29.33 -3.80
CA ASN A 426 1.90 30.38 -3.10
C ASN A 426 2.73 31.03 -1.97
N ALA A 427 4.05 31.09 -2.09
CA ALA A 427 4.79 32.09 -1.35
C ALA A 427 4.40 33.46 -1.96
N VAL A 428 3.30 34.02 -1.52
CA VAL A 428 3.02 35.45 -1.68
C VAL A 428 4.26 36.17 -1.16
N SER A 429 4.99 36.83 -2.05
CA SER A 429 6.04 37.76 -1.68
C SER A 429 5.43 38.80 -0.74
N SER A 430 5.54 38.59 0.55
CA SER A 430 5.29 39.63 1.55
C SER A 430 6.40 40.67 1.41
N THR A 431 6.21 41.58 0.46
CA THR A 431 6.87 42.88 0.52
C THR A 431 6.41 43.53 1.82
N SER A 432 7.34 43.64 2.74
CA SER A 432 7.19 44.34 4.00
C SER A 432 6.77 45.79 3.74
N SER A 433 5.52 46.11 4.01
CA SER A 433 5.09 47.45 4.36
C SER A 433 4.63 47.40 5.81
N THR A 434 5.48 47.92 6.68
CA THR A 434 5.19 48.23 8.08
C THR A 434 3.99 49.15 8.16
N SER A 435 2.88 48.66 8.70
CA SER A 435 1.89 49.45 9.39
C SER A 435 1.27 48.66 10.51
N SER A 436 1.56 49.12 11.70
CA SER A 436 1.03 48.67 12.98
C SER A 436 -0.49 48.83 13.02
N THR A 437 -1.27 47.75 13.21
CA THR A 437 -2.57 47.79 13.88
C THR A 437 -2.91 46.45 14.49
N SER A 438 -3.33 46.55 15.72
CA SER A 438 -3.84 45.63 16.72
C SER A 438 -4.43 44.28 16.28
N SER A 439 -3.98 43.29 17.03
CA SER A 439 -4.47 41.92 17.17
C SER A 439 -5.98 41.79 17.41
N THR A 440 -6.67 41.03 16.55
CA THR A 440 -7.84 40.27 16.93
C THR A 440 -7.69 38.87 16.42
N SER A 441 -7.54 37.94 17.35
CA SER A 441 -7.50 36.51 17.11
C SER A 441 -8.89 36.03 16.67
N SER A 442 -9.06 35.73 15.40
CA SER A 442 -10.22 34.99 14.92
C SER A 442 -9.84 33.52 14.81
N SER A 443 -10.32 32.76 15.79
CA SER A 443 -10.38 31.31 15.72
C SER A 443 -11.21 30.88 14.51
N ILE A 444 -10.58 30.24 13.52
CA ILE A 444 -11.28 29.62 12.40
C ILE A 444 -12.01 28.40 12.96
N ALA A 445 -13.32 28.53 13.09
CA ALA A 445 -14.19 27.43 13.44
C ALA A 445 -14.12 26.36 12.33
N TYR A 446 -13.80 25.14 12.72
CA TYR A 446 -13.87 23.94 11.90
C TYR A 446 -15.31 23.74 11.40
N VAL A 447 -15.53 23.96 10.12
CA VAL A 447 -16.80 23.65 9.46
C VAL A 447 -16.66 22.24 8.85
N PRO A 448 -17.39 21.25 9.34
CA PRO A 448 -17.35 19.92 8.72
C PRO A 448 -18.05 20.00 7.36
N TRP A 449 -17.30 19.72 6.30
CA TRP A 449 -17.83 19.59 4.94
C TRP A 449 -18.78 18.41 4.87
N ARG A 450 -20.06 18.69 4.63
CA ARG A 450 -21.02 17.68 4.16
C ARG A 450 -20.87 17.56 2.64
N LEU A 451 -20.48 16.39 2.16
CA LEU A 451 -20.65 16.03 0.76
C LEU A 451 -22.15 15.99 0.44
N PRO A 452 -22.59 16.47 -0.72
CA PRO A 452 -23.93 16.19 -1.20
C PRO A 452 -23.99 14.71 -1.57
N LEU A 453 -24.43 13.88 -0.64
CA LEU A 453 -24.82 12.51 -0.91
C LEU A 453 -26.29 12.57 -1.31
N GLU A 454 -26.62 12.01 -2.47
CA GLU A 454 -28.01 11.74 -2.83
C GLU A 454 -28.68 10.98 -1.67
N GLU A 455 -29.89 11.40 -1.32
CA GLU A 455 -30.63 11.01 -0.10
C GLU A 455 -30.94 9.52 0.07
N LYS A 456 -30.38 8.64 -0.74
CA LYS A 456 -30.62 7.17 -0.69
C LYS A 456 -29.67 6.36 0.20
N PHE A 457 -28.64 6.98 0.83
CA PHE A 457 -27.62 6.24 1.60
C PHE A 457 -27.31 6.80 2.98
N MET A 458 -28.17 7.61 3.57
CA MET A 458 -27.95 8.12 4.93
C MET A 458 -28.91 7.49 5.94
N GLY A 459 -28.48 6.40 6.53
CA GLY A 459 -28.80 6.14 7.93
C GLY A 459 -27.79 6.89 8.82
N PRO A 460 -28.17 7.33 10.04
CA PRO A 460 -27.28 8.09 10.91
C PRO A 460 -26.04 7.26 11.30
N ILE A 461 -24.85 7.85 11.16
CA ILE A 461 -23.62 7.31 11.75
C ILE A 461 -23.73 7.56 13.27
N LEU A 462 -24.37 6.63 13.95
CA LEU A 462 -24.28 6.45 15.40
C LEU A 462 -23.23 5.39 15.69
N ALA A 463 -22.54 5.51 16.81
CA ALA A 463 -21.66 4.49 17.35
C ALA A 463 -22.32 3.11 17.25
N PRO A 464 -21.54 2.01 17.06
CA PRO A 464 -22.12 0.72 16.75
C PRO A 464 -23.06 0.27 17.89
N GLU A 465 -24.35 0.48 17.69
CA GLU A 465 -25.32 -0.29 18.42
C GLU A 465 -25.24 -1.71 17.89
N LEU A 466 -24.96 -2.63 18.80
CA LEU A 466 -25.00 -4.07 18.58
C LEU A 466 -26.41 -4.45 18.08
N ASN A 467 -26.58 -4.57 16.79
CA ASN A 467 -27.83 -5.07 16.22
C ASN A 467 -27.88 -6.59 16.47
N SER A 468 -28.65 -7.01 17.47
CA SER A 468 -28.99 -8.41 17.66
C SER A 468 -29.82 -8.90 16.46
N VAL A 469 -29.27 -9.85 15.71
CA VAL A 469 -29.99 -10.56 14.66
C VAL A 469 -30.55 -11.84 15.28
N GLN A 470 -31.87 -11.97 15.27
CA GLN A 470 -32.52 -13.23 15.68
C GLN A 470 -32.33 -14.29 14.59
N ASN A 471 -31.47 -15.28 14.86
CA ASN A 471 -31.35 -16.46 14.02
C ASN A 471 -32.24 -17.61 14.55
N ILE A 472 -32.89 -18.29 13.64
CA ILE A 472 -33.75 -19.45 13.97
C ILE A 472 -32.97 -20.71 13.68
N ALA A 473 -32.63 -21.46 14.75
CA ALA A 473 -32.03 -22.79 14.63
C ALA A 473 -33.12 -23.87 14.75
N LEU A 474 -33.30 -24.67 13.71
CA LEU A 474 -34.12 -25.89 13.75
C LEU A 474 -33.27 -27.00 14.34
N LYS A 475 -33.53 -27.42 15.60
CA LYS A 475 -32.99 -28.67 16.14
C LYS A 475 -33.88 -29.82 15.68
N LYS A 476 -33.29 -30.73 14.90
CA LYS A 476 -33.92 -32.08 14.69
C LYS A 476 -33.90 -32.80 16.01
N GLY A 477 -35.07 -33.18 16.48
CA GLY A 477 -35.29 -34.06 17.64
C GLY A 477 -34.87 -35.49 17.35
#